data_dc484f2ddd7b62c5cb6edde03b6663e1
#
_entry.id   dc484f2ddd7b62c5cb6edde03b6663e1
#
_cell.length_a   1.000
_cell.length_b   1.000
_cell.length_c   1.000
_cell.angle_alpha   90.00
_cell.angle_beta   90.00
_cell.angle_gamma   90.00
#
_symmetry.space_group_name_H-M   'P 1'
#
loop_
_entity.id
_entity.type
_entity.pdbx_description
1 polymer ?
#
loop_
_entity_poly.entity_id
_entity_poly.type
_entity_poly.pdbx_seq_one_letter_code
_entity_poly.pdbx_strand_id
1 'polypeptide(L)'
;MQGKSGSRSGVLQWVVVLVVGVLVVTVVLGLNLISRLNDGQKVLDAPRPAFAPERVAGARAGIDIISADVDVADPIGTTSGTGAAEVPKLIAFVAQQTGLSQAEVLAALQENFPHTTALLQAIPLSSVTTEFPALFAFLEKALNVSEAELLAALGTNFPRLTQSIVNLPTVTNGWDNIQNIEGATRFDGTPVQSVPDLRTYFSADLIPILETQQSNFASLDGTSTVNWIAPLLLIVGLVVIAFAALMIALNLRGPVSRGLATASAAVVLVVGVGVVALVLVVSLVPRVSDGQTLLDALRPANDPARVEGDRDGITMVSAIVDMEDPIMTAEGGAAAEVPKLIAFVSQQTGLSQAEVVAALQENFPHTTALLLAIPLSEVTAELPGLFAFLEKTLDVSEAELLAALSANFPGLAQSIVNLPTLTNGWNNVQNIGGATRFDGTPIKTVPDVRTYFSSDVIPVLETQRGNYENLVSTSNIDFIGPLVLIVGIIVIIYGLLMVLLAWRLESRTSGAIRPSPSLAT
;
A
#
# COMPACT_ATOMS: atom_id res chain seq x y z
N MET A 1 -20.03 73.53 -20.40
CA MET A 1 -18.98 72.51 -20.39
C MET A 1 -19.15 71.55 -19.20
N GLN A 2 -20.24 70.79 -19.08
CA GLN A 2 -20.51 69.82 -17.95
C GLN A 2 -20.69 68.33 -18.40
N GLY A 3 -20.23 67.99 -19.59
CA GLY A 3 -20.52 66.63 -20.16
C GLY A 3 -19.42 65.60 -20.07
N LYS A 4 -18.21 65.87 -19.53
CA LYS A 4 -17.07 64.93 -19.62
C LYS A 4 -16.71 64.15 -18.34
N SER A 5 -17.28 64.41 -17.18
CA SER A 5 -16.91 63.76 -15.91
C SER A 5 -17.62 62.40 -15.71
N GLY A 6 -18.83 62.22 -16.24
CA GLY A 6 -19.63 61.01 -16.08
C GLY A 6 -19.13 59.79 -16.88
N SER A 7 -18.47 60.01 -18.02
CA SER A 7 -17.94 58.95 -18.87
C SER A 7 -16.70 58.24 -18.27
N ARG A 8 -15.86 58.99 -17.55
CA ARG A 8 -14.62 58.43 -16.96
C ARG A 8 -14.89 57.49 -15.77
N SER A 9 -15.89 57.77 -14.94
CA SER A 9 -16.23 56.93 -13.79
C SER A 9 -16.84 55.58 -14.22
N GLY A 10 -17.66 55.59 -15.28
CA GLY A 10 -18.23 54.35 -15.83
C GLY A 10 -17.18 53.42 -16.42
N VAL A 11 -16.19 53.95 -17.15
CA VAL A 11 -15.09 53.14 -17.72
C VAL A 11 -14.23 52.56 -16.62
N LEU A 12 -13.89 53.31 -15.55
CA LEU A 12 -13.05 52.82 -14.45
C LEU A 12 -13.66 51.61 -13.75
N GLN A 13 -14.98 51.61 -13.55
CA GLN A 13 -15.69 50.46 -12.95
C GLN A 13 -15.50 49.17 -13.75
N TRP A 14 -15.60 49.23 -15.07
CA TRP A 14 -15.43 48.07 -15.94
C TRP A 14 -13.97 47.65 -16.09
N VAL A 15 -13.02 48.55 -15.93
CA VAL A 15 -11.59 48.20 -15.87
C VAL A 15 -11.31 47.32 -14.66
N VAL A 16 -11.94 47.57 -13.50
CA VAL A 16 -11.80 46.68 -12.31
C VAL A 16 -12.34 45.29 -12.59
N VAL A 17 -13.53 45.17 -13.23
CA VAL A 17 -14.09 43.85 -13.60
C VAL A 17 -13.19 43.13 -14.60
N LEU A 18 -12.63 43.85 -15.58
CA LEU A 18 -11.65 43.32 -16.52
C LEU A 18 -10.42 42.76 -15.80
N VAL A 19 -9.85 43.52 -14.86
CA VAL A 19 -8.68 43.09 -14.07
C VAL A 19 -8.98 41.81 -13.27
N VAL A 20 -10.17 41.72 -12.65
CA VAL A 20 -10.59 40.49 -11.95
C VAL A 20 -10.69 39.32 -12.89
N GLY A 21 -11.30 39.49 -14.07
CA GLY A 21 -11.36 38.41 -15.07
C GLY A 21 -9.98 37.95 -15.56
N VAL A 22 -9.09 38.93 -15.84
CA VAL A 22 -7.69 38.61 -16.22
C VAL A 22 -6.96 37.88 -15.10
N LEU A 23 -7.15 38.31 -13.84
CA LEU A 23 -6.53 37.63 -12.70
C LEU A 23 -6.99 36.19 -12.58
N VAL A 24 -8.29 35.90 -12.72
CA VAL A 24 -8.83 34.54 -12.71
C VAL A 24 -8.17 33.68 -13.81
N VAL A 25 -8.14 34.18 -15.06
CA VAL A 25 -7.51 33.48 -16.18
C VAL A 25 -6.02 33.27 -15.95
N THR A 26 -5.31 34.31 -15.43
CA THR A 26 -3.88 34.22 -15.15
C THR A 26 -3.59 33.17 -14.06
N VAL A 27 -4.43 33.09 -13.02
CA VAL A 27 -4.30 32.05 -11.97
C VAL A 27 -4.52 30.67 -12.56
N VAL A 28 -5.57 30.46 -13.35
CA VAL A 28 -5.86 29.15 -13.95
C VAL A 28 -4.74 28.70 -14.89
N LEU A 29 -4.25 29.59 -15.75
CA LEU A 29 -3.19 29.27 -16.71
C LEU A 29 -1.79 29.27 -16.07
N GLY A 30 -1.49 30.26 -15.22
CA GLY A 30 -0.18 30.42 -14.59
C GLY A 30 0.15 29.31 -13.60
N LEU A 31 -0.86 28.78 -12.89
CA LEU A 31 -0.72 27.62 -12.01
C LEU A 31 -0.95 26.29 -12.75
N ASN A 32 -1.20 26.32 -14.04
CA ASN A 32 -1.51 25.13 -14.85
C ASN A 32 -2.61 24.25 -14.22
N LEU A 33 -3.66 24.87 -13.65
CA LEU A 33 -4.69 24.19 -12.85
C LEU A 33 -5.43 23.10 -13.65
N ILE A 34 -5.58 23.26 -14.98
CA ILE A 34 -6.24 22.26 -15.83
C ILE A 34 -5.46 20.94 -15.83
N SER A 35 -4.14 20.99 -16.07
CA SER A 35 -3.30 19.79 -16.07
C SER A 35 -3.24 19.17 -14.67
N ARG A 36 -3.04 20.01 -13.64
CA ARG A 36 -2.92 19.54 -12.25
C ARG A 36 -4.18 18.86 -11.73
N LEU A 37 -5.37 19.43 -11.97
CA LEU A 37 -6.61 18.78 -11.55
C LEU A 37 -6.86 17.48 -12.34
N ASN A 38 -6.44 17.42 -13.60
CA ASN A 38 -6.50 16.18 -14.38
C ASN A 38 -5.51 15.13 -13.86
N ASP A 39 -4.28 15.52 -13.51
CA ASP A 39 -3.29 14.61 -12.91
C ASP A 39 -3.73 14.20 -11.50
N GLY A 40 -4.31 15.14 -10.72
CA GLY A 40 -4.94 14.85 -9.43
C GLY A 40 -6.06 13.82 -9.53
N GLN A 41 -6.91 13.94 -10.56
CA GLN A 41 -7.96 12.95 -10.80
C GLN A 41 -7.37 11.55 -11.10
N LYS A 42 -6.30 11.47 -11.89
CA LYS A 42 -5.62 10.19 -12.16
C LYS A 42 -5.00 9.59 -10.90
N VAL A 43 -4.36 10.43 -10.06
CA VAL A 43 -3.80 10.02 -8.76
C VAL A 43 -4.90 9.54 -7.80
N LEU A 44 -6.14 10.01 -7.92
CA LEU A 44 -7.28 9.51 -7.14
C LEU A 44 -7.90 8.25 -7.77
N ASP A 45 -8.06 8.22 -9.08
CA ASP A 45 -8.76 7.11 -9.76
C ASP A 45 -7.97 5.80 -9.72
N ALA A 46 -6.65 5.86 -9.89
CA ALA A 46 -5.81 4.68 -9.96
C ALA A 46 -5.72 3.90 -8.63
N PRO A 47 -5.45 4.53 -7.46
CA PRO A 47 -5.42 3.83 -6.17
C PRO A 47 -6.82 3.67 -5.55
N ARG A 48 -7.90 4.17 -6.16
CA ARG A 48 -9.27 4.05 -5.63
C ARG A 48 -9.61 2.64 -5.14
N PRO A 49 -9.29 1.58 -5.89
CA PRO A 49 -9.57 0.24 -5.40
C PRO A 49 -8.83 -0.11 -4.11
N ALA A 50 -7.59 0.40 -3.92
CA ALA A 50 -6.79 0.10 -2.73
C ALA A 50 -7.37 0.71 -1.45
N PHE A 51 -8.09 1.84 -1.55
CA PHE A 51 -8.73 2.50 -0.40
C PHE A 51 -10.14 1.95 -0.07
N ALA A 52 -10.62 0.96 -0.81
CA ALA A 52 -11.89 0.30 -0.45
C ALA A 52 -11.75 -0.37 0.93
N PRO A 53 -12.73 -0.19 1.86
CA PRO A 53 -12.62 -0.67 3.24
C PRO A 53 -12.29 -2.16 3.33
N GLU A 54 -12.90 -2.97 2.48
CA GLU A 54 -12.69 -4.42 2.44
C GLU A 54 -11.26 -4.78 2.00
N ARG A 55 -10.67 -4.00 1.09
CA ARG A 55 -9.28 -4.21 0.64
C ARG A 55 -8.26 -3.76 1.66
N VAL A 56 -8.50 -2.64 2.34
CA VAL A 56 -7.62 -2.20 3.44
C VAL A 56 -7.63 -3.23 4.57
N ALA A 57 -8.82 -3.75 4.94
CA ALA A 57 -8.93 -4.83 5.91
C ALA A 57 -8.23 -6.11 5.44
N GLY A 58 -8.35 -6.44 4.15
CA GLY A 58 -7.66 -7.57 3.53
C GLY A 58 -6.14 -7.41 3.50
N ALA A 59 -5.65 -6.21 3.15
CA ALA A 59 -4.23 -5.90 3.20
C ALA A 59 -3.67 -6.01 4.62
N ARG A 60 -4.41 -5.51 5.63
CA ARG A 60 -4.05 -5.66 7.04
C ARG A 60 -3.95 -7.13 7.43
N ALA A 61 -5.00 -7.92 7.19
CA ALA A 61 -5.00 -9.34 7.52
C ALA A 61 -3.89 -10.13 6.81
N GLY A 62 -3.59 -9.78 5.54
CA GLY A 62 -2.48 -10.37 4.81
C GLY A 62 -1.12 -10.04 5.41
N ILE A 63 -0.91 -8.79 5.81
CA ILE A 63 0.34 -8.37 6.47
C ILE A 63 0.47 -9.00 7.87
N ASP A 64 -0.63 -9.24 8.59
CA ASP A 64 -0.59 -9.94 9.87
C ASP A 64 -0.10 -11.39 9.70
N ILE A 65 -0.51 -12.09 8.63
CA ILE A 65 0.01 -13.43 8.29
C ILE A 65 1.49 -13.36 7.85
N ILE A 66 1.87 -12.42 7.00
CA ILE A 66 3.28 -12.21 6.62
C ILE A 66 4.13 -11.87 7.84
N SER A 67 3.60 -11.12 8.81
CA SER A 67 4.28 -10.83 10.07
C SER A 67 4.50 -12.09 10.91
N ALA A 68 3.49 -12.96 10.99
CA ALA A 68 3.62 -14.26 11.65
C ALA A 68 4.64 -15.16 10.93
N ASP A 69 4.69 -15.09 9.60
CA ASP A 69 5.69 -15.79 8.79
C ASP A 69 7.12 -15.33 9.12
N VAL A 70 7.35 -14.04 9.11
CA VAL A 70 8.66 -13.47 9.50
C VAL A 70 9.03 -13.85 10.95
N ASP A 71 8.08 -13.83 11.87
CA ASP A 71 8.30 -14.21 13.27
C ASP A 71 8.64 -15.71 13.42
N VAL A 72 8.13 -16.56 12.53
CA VAL A 72 8.50 -17.99 12.48
C VAL A 72 9.87 -18.17 11.82
N ALA A 73 10.08 -17.56 10.66
CA ALA A 73 11.21 -17.84 9.80
C ALA A 73 12.50 -17.12 10.24
N ASP A 74 12.42 -15.91 10.81
CA ASP A 74 13.59 -15.15 11.25
C ASP A 74 14.49 -15.92 12.22
N PRO A 75 13.98 -16.53 13.29
CA PRO A 75 14.82 -17.33 14.19
C PRO A 75 15.43 -18.59 13.59
N ILE A 76 14.75 -19.21 12.62
CA ILE A 76 15.11 -20.55 12.11
C ILE A 76 15.71 -20.55 10.70
N GLY A 77 15.54 -19.43 9.95
CA GLY A 77 15.90 -19.38 8.53
C GLY A 77 17.39 -19.30 8.28
N THR A 78 18.11 -18.49 9.02
CA THR A 78 19.53 -18.19 8.80
C THR A 78 20.43 -18.69 9.92
N THR A 79 21.74 -18.76 9.65
CA THR A 79 22.75 -19.13 10.69
C THR A 79 22.88 -18.04 11.77
N SER A 80 22.57 -16.78 11.42
CA SER A 80 22.50 -15.65 12.37
C SER A 80 21.25 -15.69 13.24
N GLY A 81 20.22 -16.44 12.85
CA GLY A 81 19.00 -16.62 13.61
C GLY A 81 19.25 -17.32 14.95
N THR A 82 18.46 -16.95 15.96
CA THR A 82 18.64 -17.48 17.34
C THR A 82 18.37 -18.96 17.45
N GLY A 83 17.47 -19.51 16.62
CA GLY A 83 17.06 -20.93 16.64
C GLY A 83 18.21 -21.90 16.43
N ALA A 84 19.17 -21.58 15.55
CA ALA A 84 20.35 -22.43 15.32
C ALA A 84 21.17 -22.69 16.60
N ALA A 85 21.27 -21.67 17.47
CA ALA A 85 21.96 -21.80 18.75
C ALA A 85 21.06 -22.33 19.88
N GLU A 86 19.75 -22.21 19.76
CA GLU A 86 18.78 -22.60 20.79
C GLU A 86 18.38 -24.08 20.72
N VAL A 87 18.28 -24.70 19.53
CA VAL A 87 17.90 -26.11 19.37
C VAL A 87 18.80 -27.05 20.18
N PRO A 88 20.15 -27.01 20.09
CA PRO A 88 20.99 -27.88 20.89
C PRO A 88 20.85 -27.65 22.40
N LYS A 89 20.63 -26.39 22.80
CA LYS A 89 20.43 -26.03 24.21
C LYS A 89 19.08 -26.53 24.74
N LEU A 90 18.02 -26.49 23.94
CA LEU A 90 16.72 -27.01 24.29
C LEU A 90 16.78 -28.51 24.52
N ILE A 91 17.40 -29.27 23.60
CA ILE A 91 17.59 -30.72 23.74
C ILE A 91 18.41 -31.04 25.01
N ALA A 92 19.50 -30.30 25.25
CA ALA A 92 20.32 -30.45 26.46
C ALA A 92 19.54 -30.12 27.74
N PHE A 93 18.71 -29.07 27.73
CA PHE A 93 17.85 -28.70 28.84
C PHE A 93 16.84 -29.82 29.17
N VAL A 94 16.13 -30.35 28.18
CA VAL A 94 15.18 -31.45 28.36
C VAL A 94 15.93 -32.71 28.89
N ALA A 95 17.09 -33.04 28.33
CA ALA A 95 17.92 -34.15 28.78
C ALA A 95 18.32 -34.01 30.25
N GLN A 96 18.74 -32.83 30.66
CA GLN A 96 19.11 -32.54 32.05
C GLN A 96 17.92 -32.68 33.02
N GLN A 97 16.76 -32.18 32.65
CA GLN A 97 15.56 -32.22 33.49
C GLN A 97 14.98 -33.64 33.62
N THR A 98 15.10 -34.44 32.55
CA THR A 98 14.57 -35.80 32.52
C THR A 98 15.54 -36.88 33.00
N GLY A 99 16.82 -36.57 33.10
CA GLY A 99 17.87 -37.52 33.37
C GLY A 99 18.21 -38.47 32.21
N LEU A 100 17.65 -38.22 31.03
CA LEU A 100 17.93 -38.96 29.79
C LEU A 100 19.16 -38.37 29.07
N SER A 101 19.81 -39.16 28.24
CA SER A 101 20.79 -38.65 27.30
C SER A 101 20.09 -37.86 26.18
N GLN A 102 20.81 -36.93 25.55
CA GLN A 102 20.27 -36.14 24.41
C GLN A 102 19.78 -37.06 23.27
N ALA A 103 20.46 -38.20 23.04
CA ALA A 103 20.05 -39.19 22.05
C ALA A 103 18.72 -39.88 22.41
N GLU A 104 18.49 -40.18 23.68
CA GLU A 104 17.23 -40.75 24.15
C GLU A 104 16.09 -39.72 24.08
N VAL A 105 16.36 -38.43 24.39
CA VAL A 105 15.38 -37.36 24.19
C VAL A 105 14.99 -37.21 22.72
N LEU A 106 15.97 -37.15 21.84
CA LEU A 106 15.70 -37.09 20.39
C LEU A 106 14.92 -38.30 19.88
N ALA A 107 15.27 -39.54 20.32
CA ALA A 107 14.55 -40.75 19.95
C ALA A 107 13.08 -40.70 20.43
N ALA A 108 12.86 -40.29 21.68
CA ALA A 108 11.51 -40.14 22.23
C ALA A 108 10.67 -39.08 21.50
N LEU A 109 11.30 -37.94 21.16
CA LEU A 109 10.65 -36.89 20.36
C LEU A 109 10.35 -37.39 18.96
N GLN A 110 11.27 -38.07 18.31
CA GLN A 110 11.08 -38.58 16.94
C GLN A 110 10.00 -39.68 16.87
N GLU A 111 9.86 -40.49 17.91
CA GLU A 111 8.81 -41.51 18.00
C GLU A 111 7.41 -40.88 18.13
N ASN A 112 7.28 -39.81 18.93
CA ASN A 112 5.98 -39.22 19.26
C ASN A 112 5.64 -37.97 18.42
N PHE A 113 6.64 -37.25 17.93
CA PHE A 113 6.50 -35.96 17.21
C PHE A 113 7.48 -35.90 16.02
N PRO A 114 7.30 -36.76 15.01
CA PRO A 114 8.27 -36.96 13.92
C PRO A 114 8.47 -35.68 13.09
N HIS A 115 7.40 -34.94 12.75
CA HIS A 115 7.51 -33.73 11.94
C HIS A 115 8.16 -32.58 12.71
N THR A 116 7.78 -32.37 13.97
CA THR A 116 8.41 -31.36 14.84
C THR A 116 9.89 -31.64 15.06
N THR A 117 10.26 -32.91 15.33
CA THR A 117 11.67 -33.31 15.50
C THR A 117 12.45 -33.11 14.20
N ALA A 118 11.86 -33.44 13.06
CA ALA A 118 12.45 -33.22 11.76
C ALA A 118 12.70 -31.71 11.51
N LEU A 119 11.72 -30.84 11.79
CA LEU A 119 11.92 -29.40 11.66
C LEU A 119 13.06 -28.90 12.53
N LEU A 120 13.12 -29.30 13.80
CA LEU A 120 14.23 -28.94 14.71
C LEU A 120 15.61 -29.37 14.16
N GLN A 121 15.70 -30.51 13.50
CA GLN A 121 16.93 -30.99 12.87
C GLN A 121 17.28 -30.25 11.57
N ALA A 122 16.29 -29.68 10.87
CA ALA A 122 16.49 -28.89 9.67
C ALA A 122 17.05 -27.48 9.94
N ILE A 123 16.95 -26.98 11.18
CA ILE A 123 17.40 -25.64 11.58
C ILE A 123 18.94 -25.57 11.66
N PRO A 124 19.59 -24.54 11.13
CA PRO A 124 19.00 -23.46 10.34
C PRO A 124 18.71 -23.88 8.89
N LEU A 125 17.65 -23.33 8.28
CA LEU A 125 17.28 -23.66 6.89
C LEU A 125 18.36 -23.26 5.87
N SER A 126 19.24 -22.32 6.20
CA SER A 126 20.43 -22.00 5.39
C SER A 126 21.40 -23.19 5.26
N SER A 127 21.41 -24.12 6.21
CA SER A 127 22.20 -25.36 6.11
C SER A 127 21.68 -26.28 5.00
N VAL A 128 20.37 -26.32 4.79
CA VAL A 128 19.74 -27.04 3.66
C VAL A 128 20.27 -26.48 2.33
N THR A 129 20.34 -25.15 2.20
CA THR A 129 20.87 -24.50 0.99
C THR A 129 22.35 -24.88 0.74
N THR A 130 23.15 -25.00 1.79
CA THR A 130 24.57 -25.41 1.66
C THR A 130 24.75 -26.87 1.26
N GLU A 131 23.78 -27.73 1.54
CA GLU A 131 23.79 -29.13 1.14
C GLU A 131 23.40 -29.35 -0.34
N PHE A 132 22.67 -28.42 -0.97
CA PHE A 132 22.12 -28.60 -2.33
C PHE A 132 23.16 -28.94 -3.41
N PRO A 133 24.32 -28.27 -3.53
CA PRO A 133 25.28 -28.61 -4.58
C PRO A 133 25.78 -30.07 -4.45
N ALA A 134 26.01 -30.53 -3.22
CA ALA A 134 26.45 -31.89 -2.97
C ALA A 134 25.30 -32.92 -3.18
N LEU A 135 24.08 -32.55 -2.82
CA LEU A 135 22.89 -33.38 -3.07
C LEU A 135 22.64 -33.54 -4.57
N PHE A 136 22.73 -32.45 -5.35
CA PHE A 136 22.57 -32.54 -6.81
C PHE A 136 23.66 -33.40 -7.42
N ALA A 137 24.93 -33.21 -7.07
CA ALA A 137 26.02 -34.05 -7.54
C ALA A 137 25.83 -35.53 -7.15
N PHE A 138 25.30 -35.83 -5.96
CA PHE A 138 24.95 -37.18 -5.54
C PHE A 138 23.85 -37.78 -6.42
N LEU A 139 22.76 -37.03 -6.64
CA LEU A 139 21.62 -37.47 -7.46
C LEU A 139 22.01 -37.64 -8.94
N GLU A 140 22.78 -36.70 -9.51
CA GLU A 140 23.33 -36.83 -10.88
C GLU A 140 24.10 -38.14 -11.06
N LYS A 141 24.98 -38.46 -10.11
CA LYS A 141 25.76 -39.70 -10.13
C LYS A 141 24.86 -40.92 -9.93
N ALA A 142 23.92 -40.86 -8.97
CA ALA A 142 23.03 -42.00 -8.65
C ALA A 142 22.07 -42.31 -9.79
N LEU A 143 21.57 -41.28 -10.49
CA LEU A 143 20.61 -41.41 -11.59
C LEU A 143 21.28 -41.42 -12.97
N ASN A 144 22.60 -41.21 -13.03
CA ASN A 144 23.40 -41.09 -14.26
C ASN A 144 22.83 -40.08 -15.26
N VAL A 145 22.52 -38.89 -14.79
CA VAL A 145 21.99 -37.74 -15.56
C VAL A 145 22.83 -36.50 -15.31
N SER A 146 22.73 -35.48 -16.18
CA SER A 146 23.31 -34.18 -15.93
C SER A 146 22.42 -33.32 -15.01
N GLU A 147 22.97 -32.25 -14.41
CA GLU A 147 22.21 -31.31 -13.56
C GLU A 147 20.99 -30.77 -14.30
N ALA A 148 21.14 -30.37 -15.57
CA ALA A 148 20.04 -29.88 -16.38
C ALA A 148 18.91 -30.90 -16.58
N GLU A 149 19.29 -32.16 -16.83
CA GLU A 149 18.32 -33.27 -16.95
C GLU A 149 17.66 -33.59 -15.60
N LEU A 150 18.44 -33.53 -14.50
CA LEU A 150 17.91 -33.72 -13.14
C LEU A 150 16.89 -32.63 -12.81
N LEU A 151 17.22 -31.37 -12.99
CA LEU A 151 16.30 -30.26 -12.75
C LEU A 151 15.05 -30.33 -13.62
N ALA A 152 15.19 -30.72 -14.91
CA ALA A 152 14.06 -30.91 -15.80
C ALA A 152 13.16 -32.06 -15.35
N ALA A 153 13.75 -33.18 -14.91
CA ALA A 153 13.04 -34.35 -14.39
C ALA A 153 12.32 -34.03 -13.08
N LEU A 154 12.99 -33.29 -12.16
CA LEU A 154 12.39 -32.81 -10.91
C LEU A 154 11.24 -31.86 -11.20
N GLY A 155 11.43 -30.84 -12.04
CA GLY A 155 10.39 -29.88 -12.40
C GLY A 155 9.18 -30.52 -13.11
N THR A 156 9.38 -31.61 -13.84
CA THR A 156 8.29 -32.34 -14.49
C THR A 156 7.53 -33.24 -13.52
N ASN A 157 8.23 -33.98 -12.66
CA ASN A 157 7.63 -35.01 -11.81
C ASN A 157 7.27 -34.49 -10.40
N PHE A 158 7.98 -33.49 -9.92
CA PHE A 158 7.86 -32.91 -8.57
C PHE A 158 7.88 -31.36 -8.63
N PRO A 159 6.95 -30.73 -9.37
CA PRO A 159 6.99 -29.29 -9.64
C PRO A 159 6.93 -28.44 -8.36
N ARG A 160 6.21 -28.90 -7.34
CA ARG A 160 6.05 -28.16 -6.08
C ARG A 160 7.31 -28.20 -5.22
N LEU A 161 7.92 -29.36 -5.06
CA LEU A 161 9.23 -29.49 -4.40
C LEU A 161 10.30 -28.71 -5.16
N THR A 162 10.33 -28.78 -6.48
CA THR A 162 11.28 -28.03 -7.31
C THR A 162 11.11 -26.52 -7.11
N GLN A 163 9.87 -26.03 -7.03
CA GLN A 163 9.58 -24.62 -6.75
C GLN A 163 10.19 -24.18 -5.42
N SER A 164 10.01 -24.96 -4.35
CA SER A 164 10.60 -24.66 -3.04
C SER A 164 12.13 -24.71 -3.07
N ILE A 165 12.71 -25.74 -3.67
CA ILE A 165 14.17 -25.93 -3.75
C ILE A 165 14.86 -24.78 -4.52
N VAL A 166 14.27 -24.36 -5.64
CA VAL A 166 14.85 -23.28 -6.48
C VAL A 166 14.80 -21.92 -5.77
N ASN A 167 13.75 -21.65 -4.99
CA ASN A 167 13.59 -20.36 -4.30
C ASN A 167 14.30 -20.31 -2.94
N LEU A 168 14.56 -21.44 -2.29
CA LEU A 168 15.20 -21.47 -0.96
C LEU A 168 16.53 -20.70 -0.88
N PRO A 169 17.48 -20.82 -1.83
CA PRO A 169 18.71 -20.04 -1.79
C PRO A 169 18.46 -18.52 -1.88
N THR A 170 17.49 -18.09 -2.67
CA THR A 170 17.12 -16.67 -2.78
C THR A 170 16.61 -16.15 -1.45
N VAL A 171 15.77 -16.90 -0.77
CA VAL A 171 15.19 -16.55 0.53
C VAL A 171 16.26 -16.52 1.61
N THR A 172 17.03 -17.61 1.79
CA THR A 172 18.02 -17.70 2.87
C THR A 172 19.17 -16.71 2.74
N ASN A 173 19.62 -16.40 1.50
CA ASN A 173 20.68 -15.43 1.25
C ASN A 173 20.18 -13.99 1.30
N GLY A 174 18.92 -13.76 0.95
CA GLY A 174 18.32 -12.42 0.93
C GLY A 174 17.66 -12.00 2.24
N TRP A 175 17.51 -12.89 3.22
CA TRP A 175 16.77 -12.61 4.44
C TRP A 175 17.31 -11.40 5.22
N ASP A 176 18.61 -11.40 5.50
CA ASP A 176 19.31 -10.33 6.23
C ASP A 176 19.89 -9.25 5.30
N ASN A 177 19.79 -9.43 3.98
CA ASN A 177 20.36 -8.52 3.00
C ASN A 177 19.56 -8.56 1.69
N ILE A 178 18.43 -7.89 1.66
CA ILE A 178 17.65 -7.75 0.43
C ILE A 178 18.46 -6.92 -0.57
N GLN A 179 18.76 -7.53 -1.71
CA GLN A 179 19.55 -6.86 -2.76
C GLN A 179 18.75 -5.72 -3.40
N ASN A 180 19.45 -4.67 -3.80
CA ASN A 180 18.94 -3.51 -4.54
C ASN A 180 18.00 -2.54 -3.81
N ILE A 181 17.79 -2.67 -2.50
CA ILE A 181 17.02 -1.66 -1.73
C ILE A 181 17.93 -0.48 -1.29
N GLU A 182 18.98 -0.17 -2.04
CA GLU A 182 19.89 0.90 -1.68
C GLU A 182 19.16 2.25 -1.62
N GLY A 183 19.22 2.91 -0.45
CA GLY A 183 18.57 4.20 -0.20
C GLY A 183 17.11 4.12 0.21
N ALA A 184 16.46 2.95 0.21
CA ALA A 184 15.12 2.80 0.75
C ALA A 184 15.14 2.91 2.28
N THR A 185 14.24 3.76 2.81
CA THR A 185 14.10 3.98 4.24
C THR A 185 12.63 3.91 4.64
N ARG A 186 12.37 3.47 5.88
CA ARG A 186 11.09 3.65 6.54
C ARG A 186 10.76 5.14 6.70
N PHE A 187 9.52 5.47 7.08
CA PHE A 187 9.12 6.87 7.26
C PHE A 187 9.84 7.58 8.40
N ASP A 188 10.37 6.83 9.37
CA ASP A 188 11.21 7.34 10.45
C ASP A 188 12.69 7.52 10.05
N GLY A 189 13.05 7.16 8.81
CA GLY A 189 14.42 7.22 8.27
C GLY A 189 15.25 5.96 8.52
N THR A 190 14.72 4.93 9.16
CA THR A 190 15.41 3.65 9.35
C THR A 190 15.60 2.96 7.99
N PRO A 191 16.82 2.46 7.65
CA PRO A 191 17.03 1.71 6.41
C PRO A 191 16.17 0.45 6.34
N VAL A 192 15.70 0.10 5.14
CA VAL A 192 15.04 -1.16 4.82
C VAL A 192 16.04 -2.04 4.08
N GLN A 193 16.60 -3.04 4.77
CA GLN A 193 17.68 -3.89 4.23
C GLN A 193 17.41 -5.38 4.43
N SER A 194 16.47 -5.73 5.30
CA SER A 194 16.15 -7.11 5.65
C SER A 194 14.65 -7.39 5.51
N VAL A 195 14.26 -8.65 5.49
CA VAL A 195 12.85 -9.07 5.49
C VAL A 195 12.11 -8.57 6.75
N PRO A 196 12.68 -8.63 7.96
CA PRO A 196 12.08 -7.98 9.14
C PRO A 196 11.86 -6.48 9.01
N ASP A 197 12.79 -5.73 8.39
CA ASP A 197 12.61 -4.29 8.12
C ASP A 197 11.47 -4.06 7.13
N LEU A 198 11.41 -4.86 6.06
CA LEU A 198 10.37 -4.79 5.05
C LEU A 198 8.99 -5.07 5.67
N ARG A 199 8.87 -6.14 6.49
CA ARG A 199 7.65 -6.41 7.27
C ARG A 199 7.23 -5.19 8.08
N THR A 200 8.18 -4.57 8.79
CA THR A 200 7.91 -3.43 9.65
C THR A 200 7.48 -2.21 8.83
N TYR A 201 8.08 -1.99 7.66
CA TYR A 201 7.68 -0.95 6.72
C TYR A 201 6.22 -1.13 6.26
N PHE A 202 5.82 -2.33 5.85
CA PHE A 202 4.44 -2.57 5.45
C PHE A 202 3.45 -2.44 6.62
N SER A 203 3.76 -3.05 7.77
CA SER A 203 2.83 -3.12 8.90
C SER A 203 2.71 -1.81 9.68
N ALA A 204 3.80 -1.06 9.86
CA ALA A 204 3.84 0.13 10.69
C ALA A 204 3.81 1.46 9.91
N ASP A 205 4.22 1.46 8.63
CA ASP A 205 4.25 2.67 7.82
C ASP A 205 3.12 2.70 6.77
N LEU A 206 3.02 1.71 5.87
CA LEU A 206 2.07 1.75 4.75
C LEU A 206 0.62 1.47 5.14
N ILE A 207 0.36 0.40 5.88
CA ILE A 207 -1.02 0.03 6.25
C ILE A 207 -1.70 1.12 7.09
N PRO A 208 -1.04 1.71 8.13
CA PRO A 208 -1.65 2.80 8.90
C PRO A 208 -2.01 4.04 8.06
N ILE A 209 -1.25 4.34 7.00
CA ILE A 209 -1.62 5.43 6.07
C ILE A 209 -2.90 5.08 5.33
N LEU A 210 -3.00 3.87 4.76
CA LEU A 210 -4.22 3.44 4.07
C LEU A 210 -5.43 3.52 5.00
N GLU A 211 -5.30 3.08 6.25
CA GLU A 211 -6.37 3.11 7.26
C GLU A 211 -6.76 4.55 7.64
N THR A 212 -5.79 5.40 7.95
CA THR A 212 -6.05 6.77 8.43
C THR A 212 -6.52 7.70 7.32
N GLN A 213 -6.10 7.46 6.08
CA GLN A 213 -6.46 8.31 4.93
C GLN A 213 -7.75 7.86 4.21
N GLN A 214 -8.38 6.76 4.61
CA GLN A 214 -9.65 6.30 4.02
C GLN A 214 -10.74 7.38 4.00
N SER A 215 -10.90 8.11 5.12
CA SER A 215 -11.92 9.16 5.22
C SER A 215 -11.61 10.36 4.30
N ASN A 216 -10.35 10.76 4.22
CA ASN A 216 -9.92 11.84 3.34
C ASN A 216 -10.09 11.45 1.87
N PHE A 217 -9.73 10.21 1.53
CA PHE A 217 -9.95 9.66 0.20
C PHE A 217 -11.45 9.60 -0.15
N ALA A 218 -12.30 9.10 0.76
CA ALA A 218 -13.74 9.02 0.56
C ALA A 218 -14.39 10.40 0.38
N SER A 219 -13.90 11.44 1.09
CA SER A 219 -14.40 12.82 0.92
C SER A 219 -14.07 13.37 -0.47
N LEU A 220 -12.93 12.98 -1.05
CA LEU A 220 -12.53 13.35 -2.40
C LEU A 220 -13.28 12.57 -3.47
N ASP A 221 -13.50 11.27 -3.25
CA ASP A 221 -14.13 10.34 -4.19
C ASP A 221 -15.67 10.48 -4.25
N GLY A 222 -16.30 10.95 -3.18
CA GLY A 222 -17.77 11.00 -2.99
C GLY A 222 -18.54 11.94 -3.92
N THR A 223 -17.89 12.58 -4.90
CA THR A 223 -18.53 13.46 -5.89
C THR A 223 -17.87 13.41 -7.25
N SER A 224 -18.65 13.83 -8.26
CA SER A 224 -18.20 14.01 -9.64
C SER A 224 -16.78 14.56 -9.76
N THR A 225 -16.05 14.03 -10.72
CA THR A 225 -14.70 14.42 -11.14
C THR A 225 -14.41 15.92 -10.93
N VAL A 226 -13.34 16.25 -10.19
CA VAL A 226 -12.94 17.65 -9.91
C VAL A 226 -12.28 18.35 -11.11
N ASN A 227 -11.98 17.61 -12.18
CA ASN A 227 -11.29 18.10 -13.37
C ASN A 227 -12.07 19.18 -14.17
N TRP A 228 -13.41 19.26 -14.02
CA TRP A 228 -14.23 20.28 -14.69
C TRP A 228 -14.13 21.68 -14.06
N ILE A 229 -13.62 21.78 -12.82
CA ILE A 229 -13.59 23.06 -12.07
C ILE A 229 -12.65 24.07 -12.75
N ALA A 230 -11.44 23.65 -13.16
CA ALA A 230 -10.49 24.56 -13.80
C ALA A 230 -10.97 25.03 -15.20
N PRO A 231 -11.47 24.18 -16.10
CA PRO A 231 -12.10 24.62 -17.33
C PRO A 231 -13.28 25.58 -17.09
N LEU A 232 -14.13 25.31 -16.10
CA LEU A 232 -15.24 26.19 -15.75
C LEU A 232 -14.73 27.56 -15.30
N LEU A 233 -13.77 27.65 -14.40
CA LEU A 233 -13.17 28.89 -13.96
C LEU A 233 -12.53 29.66 -15.13
N LEU A 234 -11.87 28.96 -16.05
CA LEU A 234 -11.31 29.57 -17.25
C LEU A 234 -12.41 30.19 -18.13
N ILE A 235 -13.48 29.45 -18.38
CA ILE A 235 -14.63 29.92 -19.17
C ILE A 235 -15.27 31.13 -18.49
N VAL A 236 -15.53 31.08 -17.19
CA VAL A 236 -16.08 32.18 -16.41
C VAL A 236 -15.17 33.40 -16.50
N GLY A 237 -13.86 33.25 -16.32
CA GLY A 237 -12.89 34.33 -16.44
C GLY A 237 -12.90 34.98 -17.84
N LEU A 238 -12.92 34.17 -18.91
CA LEU A 238 -13.00 34.67 -20.29
C LEU A 238 -14.32 35.38 -20.60
N VAL A 239 -15.44 34.86 -20.10
CA VAL A 239 -16.75 35.52 -20.22
C VAL A 239 -16.77 36.87 -19.50
N VAL A 240 -16.19 36.93 -18.28
CA VAL A 240 -16.06 38.21 -17.51
C VAL A 240 -15.19 39.20 -18.26
N ILE A 241 -14.07 38.77 -18.85
CA ILE A 241 -13.19 39.65 -19.68
C ILE A 241 -13.96 40.19 -20.89
N ALA A 242 -14.61 39.31 -21.66
CA ALA A 242 -15.35 39.69 -22.86
C ALA A 242 -16.50 40.68 -22.52
N PHE A 243 -17.23 40.39 -21.43
CA PHE A 243 -18.30 41.23 -20.95
C PHE A 243 -17.79 42.61 -20.49
N ALA A 244 -16.72 42.65 -19.71
CA ALA A 244 -16.10 43.91 -19.26
C ALA A 244 -15.57 44.74 -20.44
N ALA A 245 -14.91 44.12 -21.42
CA ALA A 245 -14.43 44.77 -22.63
C ALA A 245 -15.58 45.39 -23.45
N LEU A 246 -16.68 44.62 -23.61
CA LEU A 246 -17.88 45.12 -24.27
C LEU A 246 -18.45 46.34 -23.56
N MET A 247 -18.57 46.29 -22.22
CA MET A 247 -19.10 47.42 -21.42
C MET A 247 -18.17 48.63 -21.46
N ILE A 248 -16.85 48.46 -21.48
CA ILE A 248 -15.88 49.54 -21.71
C ILE A 248 -16.11 50.19 -23.08
N ALA A 249 -16.20 49.36 -24.14
CA ALA A 249 -16.41 49.86 -25.50
C ALA A 249 -17.74 50.64 -25.64
N LEU A 250 -18.81 50.17 -25.01
CA LEU A 250 -20.09 50.89 -24.97
C LEU A 250 -19.99 52.24 -24.23
N ASN A 251 -19.32 52.26 -23.08
CA ASN A 251 -19.12 53.51 -22.30
C ASN A 251 -18.22 54.53 -23.02
N LEU A 252 -17.28 54.08 -23.86
CA LEU A 252 -16.44 54.95 -24.69
C LEU A 252 -17.20 55.59 -25.84
N ARG A 253 -18.24 54.89 -26.39
CA ARG A 253 -19.09 55.41 -27.48
C ARG A 253 -20.14 56.42 -27.01
N GLY A 254 -20.47 56.41 -25.70
CA GLY A 254 -21.46 57.36 -25.15
C GLY A 254 -21.95 56.88 -23.77
N PRO A 255 -22.73 57.74 -23.07
CA PRO A 255 -23.30 57.36 -21.79
C PRO A 255 -24.27 56.20 -21.95
N VAL A 256 -23.97 55.08 -21.30
CA VAL A 256 -24.81 53.86 -21.30
C VAL A 256 -26.12 54.18 -20.57
N SER A 257 -27.25 53.63 -21.10
CA SER A 257 -28.55 53.81 -20.45
C SER A 257 -28.51 53.23 -19.02
N ARG A 258 -29.22 53.88 -18.11
CA ARG A 258 -29.24 53.51 -16.68
C ARG A 258 -29.72 52.05 -16.48
N GLY A 259 -30.74 51.66 -17.22
CA GLY A 259 -31.23 50.28 -17.15
C GLY A 259 -30.15 49.27 -17.52
N LEU A 260 -29.32 49.55 -18.54
CA LEU A 260 -28.20 48.67 -18.92
C LEU A 260 -27.10 48.69 -17.87
N ALA A 261 -26.82 49.82 -17.21
CA ALA A 261 -25.84 49.89 -16.13
C ALA A 261 -26.29 49.08 -14.90
N THR A 262 -27.56 49.15 -14.52
CA THR A 262 -28.10 48.36 -13.41
C THR A 262 -28.17 46.87 -13.77
N ALA A 263 -28.61 46.53 -14.97
CA ALA A 263 -28.64 45.11 -15.43
C ALA A 263 -27.24 44.48 -15.49
N SER A 264 -26.25 45.23 -15.96
CA SER A 264 -24.87 44.77 -16.01
C SER A 264 -24.24 44.61 -14.63
N ALA A 265 -24.54 45.49 -13.66
CA ALA A 265 -24.13 45.32 -12.27
C ALA A 265 -24.77 44.09 -11.62
N ALA A 266 -26.05 43.82 -11.92
CA ALA A 266 -26.74 42.59 -11.46
C ALA A 266 -26.08 41.33 -12.03
N VAL A 267 -25.63 41.32 -13.28
CA VAL A 267 -24.88 40.19 -13.86
C VAL A 267 -23.59 39.95 -13.10
N VAL A 268 -22.80 40.94 -12.77
CA VAL A 268 -21.58 40.80 -11.97
C VAL A 268 -21.88 40.20 -10.58
N LEU A 269 -22.95 40.71 -9.94
CA LEU A 269 -23.39 40.18 -8.65
C LEU A 269 -23.79 38.69 -8.74
N VAL A 270 -24.59 38.33 -9.76
CA VAL A 270 -25.03 36.91 -9.98
C VAL A 270 -23.82 36.00 -10.24
N VAL A 271 -22.83 36.44 -11.01
CA VAL A 271 -21.58 35.68 -11.24
C VAL A 271 -20.84 35.48 -9.93
N GLY A 272 -20.67 36.51 -9.10
CA GLY A 272 -20.02 36.40 -7.81
C GLY A 272 -20.76 35.43 -6.87
N VAL A 273 -22.08 35.56 -6.75
CA VAL A 273 -22.91 34.63 -5.96
C VAL A 273 -22.82 33.21 -6.50
N GLY A 274 -22.82 33.03 -7.83
CA GLY A 274 -22.65 31.72 -8.47
C GLY A 274 -21.32 31.07 -8.12
N VAL A 275 -20.22 31.83 -8.15
CA VAL A 275 -18.87 31.30 -7.77
C VAL A 275 -18.85 30.91 -6.30
N VAL A 276 -19.35 31.74 -5.38
CA VAL A 276 -19.40 31.41 -3.94
C VAL A 276 -20.30 30.21 -3.69
N ALA A 277 -21.48 30.17 -4.29
CA ALA A 277 -22.40 29.03 -4.18
C ALA A 277 -21.75 27.75 -4.68
N LEU A 278 -21.04 27.80 -5.81
CA LEU A 278 -20.30 26.65 -6.34
C LEU A 278 -19.27 26.15 -5.34
N VAL A 279 -18.43 27.03 -4.77
CA VAL A 279 -17.41 26.66 -3.77
C VAL A 279 -18.03 26.00 -2.55
N LEU A 280 -19.18 26.51 -2.08
CA LEU A 280 -19.88 25.96 -0.91
C LEU A 280 -20.59 24.65 -1.21
N VAL A 281 -21.31 24.54 -2.34
CA VAL A 281 -22.05 23.34 -2.73
C VAL A 281 -21.10 22.17 -2.99
N VAL A 282 -19.97 22.44 -3.66
CA VAL A 282 -18.94 21.42 -3.93
C VAL A 282 -18.07 21.16 -2.71
N SER A 283 -18.23 21.95 -1.62
CA SER A 283 -17.35 21.89 -0.44
C SER A 283 -15.86 21.98 -0.81
N LEU A 284 -15.52 22.87 -1.74
CA LEU A 284 -14.20 22.93 -2.35
C LEU A 284 -13.08 23.14 -1.33
N VAL A 285 -13.30 23.99 -0.32
CA VAL A 285 -12.28 24.32 0.71
C VAL A 285 -11.89 23.10 1.53
N PRO A 286 -12.83 22.38 2.21
CA PRO A 286 -12.45 21.19 2.97
C PRO A 286 -11.87 20.08 2.09
N ARG A 287 -12.38 19.86 0.89
CA ARG A 287 -11.86 18.85 -0.02
C ARG A 287 -10.43 19.08 -0.48
N VAL A 288 -10.11 20.33 -0.80
CA VAL A 288 -8.72 20.66 -1.17
C VAL A 288 -7.80 20.45 0.02
N SER A 289 -8.27 20.75 1.25
CA SER A 289 -7.54 20.46 2.49
C SER A 289 -7.37 18.96 2.74
N ASP A 290 -8.44 18.16 2.55
CA ASP A 290 -8.38 16.70 2.66
C ASP A 290 -7.43 16.10 1.59
N GLY A 291 -7.48 16.68 0.37
CA GLY A 291 -6.57 16.32 -0.71
C GLY A 291 -5.10 16.60 -0.38
N GLN A 292 -4.81 17.78 0.18
CA GLN A 292 -3.46 18.12 0.62
C GLN A 292 -2.99 17.16 1.73
N THR A 293 -3.85 16.88 2.71
CA THR A 293 -3.54 15.95 3.80
C THR A 293 -3.23 14.54 3.26
N LEU A 294 -4.02 14.06 2.30
CA LEU A 294 -3.78 12.78 1.63
C LEU A 294 -2.45 12.79 0.85
N LEU A 295 -2.17 13.84 0.09
CA LEU A 295 -0.92 13.97 -0.67
C LEU A 295 0.30 14.02 0.26
N ASP A 296 0.22 14.76 1.36
CA ASP A 296 1.32 14.85 2.33
C ASP A 296 1.55 13.51 3.05
N ALA A 297 0.50 12.78 3.37
CA ALA A 297 0.58 11.44 3.96
C ALA A 297 1.18 10.41 2.98
N LEU A 298 0.84 10.50 1.68
CA LEU A 298 1.36 9.61 0.64
C LEU A 298 2.74 10.02 0.11
N ARG A 299 3.23 11.22 0.45
CA ARG A 299 4.53 11.72 -0.04
C ARG A 299 5.69 10.77 0.25
N PRO A 300 5.83 10.22 1.48
CA PRO A 300 6.90 9.27 1.76
C PRO A 300 6.82 8.00 0.90
N ALA A 301 5.61 7.46 0.66
CA ALA A 301 5.41 6.26 -0.13
C ALA A 301 5.70 6.46 -1.64
N ASN A 302 5.60 7.69 -2.14
CA ASN A 302 5.90 8.02 -3.54
C ASN A 302 7.37 8.48 -3.75
N ASP A 303 8.23 8.36 -2.75
CA ASP A 303 9.66 8.61 -2.91
C ASP A 303 10.26 7.60 -3.90
N PRO A 304 11.09 8.04 -4.88
CA PRO A 304 11.65 7.17 -5.89
C PRO A 304 12.39 5.95 -5.36
N ALA A 305 13.23 6.15 -4.35
CA ALA A 305 14.01 5.06 -3.77
C ALA A 305 13.11 4.06 -3.03
N ARG A 306 12.01 4.55 -2.40
CA ARG A 306 11.04 3.66 -1.75
C ARG A 306 10.21 2.85 -2.73
N VAL A 307 9.73 3.45 -3.82
CA VAL A 307 8.98 2.71 -4.84
C VAL A 307 9.85 1.61 -5.48
N GLU A 308 11.15 1.88 -5.70
CA GLU A 308 12.09 0.87 -6.16
C GLU A 308 12.31 -0.21 -5.08
N GLY A 309 12.51 0.21 -3.83
CA GLY A 309 12.60 -0.70 -2.67
C GLY A 309 11.36 -1.56 -2.47
N ASP A 310 10.16 -1.01 -2.66
CA ASP A 310 8.90 -1.75 -2.58
C ASP A 310 8.84 -2.85 -3.65
N ARG A 311 9.28 -2.57 -4.87
CA ARG A 311 9.35 -3.56 -5.95
C ARG A 311 10.31 -4.70 -5.62
N ASP A 312 11.51 -4.35 -5.15
CA ASP A 312 12.53 -5.35 -4.79
C ASP A 312 12.09 -6.15 -3.55
N GLY A 313 11.46 -5.48 -2.58
CA GLY A 313 10.86 -6.13 -1.42
C GLY A 313 9.74 -7.10 -1.79
N ILE A 314 8.84 -6.74 -2.70
CA ILE A 314 7.80 -7.64 -3.20
C ILE A 314 8.39 -8.80 -4.00
N THR A 315 9.53 -8.61 -4.67
CA THR A 315 10.25 -9.71 -5.33
C THR A 315 10.74 -10.73 -4.30
N MET A 316 11.29 -10.26 -3.16
CA MET A 316 11.67 -11.13 -2.05
C MET A 316 10.45 -11.83 -1.43
N VAL A 317 9.39 -11.10 -1.12
CA VAL A 317 8.14 -11.69 -0.61
C VAL A 317 7.58 -12.73 -1.59
N SER A 318 7.70 -12.49 -2.89
CA SER A 318 7.29 -13.47 -3.90
C SER A 318 8.13 -14.75 -3.85
N ALA A 319 9.44 -14.63 -3.67
CA ALA A 319 10.32 -15.78 -3.53
C ALA A 319 10.01 -16.58 -2.24
N ILE A 320 9.70 -15.89 -1.13
CA ILE A 320 9.27 -16.50 0.13
C ILE A 320 7.99 -17.31 -0.10
N VAL A 321 6.95 -16.67 -0.64
CA VAL A 321 5.67 -17.34 -0.93
C VAL A 321 5.84 -18.52 -1.90
N ASP A 322 6.65 -18.37 -2.95
CA ASP A 322 6.91 -19.44 -3.92
C ASP A 322 7.68 -20.62 -3.29
N MET A 323 8.53 -20.36 -2.30
CA MET A 323 9.20 -21.40 -1.53
C MET A 323 8.24 -22.11 -0.57
N GLU A 324 7.42 -21.36 0.14
CA GLU A 324 6.61 -21.85 1.26
C GLU A 324 5.26 -22.42 0.85
N ASP A 325 4.60 -21.87 -0.18
CA ASP A 325 3.28 -22.33 -0.62
C ASP A 325 3.22 -23.87 -0.83
N PRO A 326 4.19 -24.52 -1.48
CA PRO A 326 4.17 -25.95 -1.64
C PRO A 326 4.32 -26.76 -0.34
N ILE A 327 5.05 -26.22 0.66
CA ILE A 327 5.45 -26.95 1.87
C ILE A 327 4.63 -26.60 3.12
N MET A 328 3.89 -25.49 3.07
CA MET A 328 3.19 -24.96 4.25
C MET A 328 2.03 -25.84 4.69
N THR A 329 1.23 -26.30 3.74
CA THR A 329 0.02 -27.10 3.98
C THR A 329 0.00 -28.37 3.14
N ALA A 330 -0.85 -29.34 3.51
CA ALA A 330 -1.01 -30.57 2.74
C ALA A 330 -1.52 -30.30 1.31
N GLU A 331 -2.36 -29.27 1.12
CA GLU A 331 -2.89 -28.86 -0.17
C GLU A 331 -1.83 -28.18 -1.06
N GLY A 332 -0.73 -27.72 -0.49
CA GLY A 332 0.39 -27.10 -1.21
C GLY A 332 1.06 -28.01 -2.24
N GLY A 333 0.93 -29.32 -2.06
CA GLY A 333 1.32 -30.35 -3.04
C GLY A 333 2.68 -31.00 -2.76
N ALA A 334 3.65 -30.34 -2.11
CA ALA A 334 4.95 -30.94 -1.79
C ALA A 334 4.82 -32.17 -0.86
N ALA A 335 3.88 -32.14 0.08
CA ALA A 335 3.59 -33.27 0.95
C ALA A 335 3.30 -34.56 0.18
N ALA A 336 2.58 -34.47 -0.94
CA ALA A 336 2.29 -35.61 -1.81
C ALA A 336 3.47 -35.99 -2.73
N GLU A 337 4.41 -35.08 -2.95
CA GLU A 337 5.57 -35.27 -3.83
C GLU A 337 6.75 -35.94 -3.10
N VAL A 338 6.95 -35.66 -1.80
CA VAL A 338 8.07 -36.22 -1.01
C VAL A 338 8.12 -37.76 -1.06
N PRO A 339 7.04 -38.51 -0.75
CA PRO A 339 7.07 -39.98 -0.84
C PRO A 339 7.33 -40.48 -2.27
N LYS A 340 6.81 -39.77 -3.28
CA LYS A 340 7.02 -40.11 -4.69
C LYS A 340 8.47 -39.88 -5.12
N LEU A 341 9.11 -38.81 -4.62
CA LEU A 341 10.53 -38.54 -4.86
C LEU A 341 11.39 -39.67 -4.28
N ILE A 342 11.15 -40.04 -3.02
CA ILE A 342 11.86 -41.17 -2.38
C ILE A 342 11.66 -42.47 -3.16
N ALA A 343 10.42 -42.76 -3.58
CA ALA A 343 10.11 -43.94 -4.39
C ALA A 343 10.80 -43.88 -5.77
N PHE A 344 10.84 -42.71 -6.40
CA PHE A 344 11.52 -42.51 -7.68
C PHE A 344 13.03 -42.80 -7.55
N VAL A 345 13.70 -42.23 -6.54
CA VAL A 345 15.13 -42.48 -6.28
C VAL A 345 15.37 -43.93 -5.95
N SER A 346 14.52 -44.55 -5.13
CA SER A 346 14.56 -45.97 -4.80
C SER A 346 14.51 -46.86 -6.07
N GLN A 347 13.59 -46.59 -6.97
CA GLN A 347 13.43 -47.33 -8.22
C GLN A 347 14.65 -47.17 -9.15
N GLN A 348 15.23 -46.00 -9.24
CA GLN A 348 16.37 -45.72 -10.11
C GLN A 348 17.69 -46.29 -9.56
N THR A 349 17.85 -46.28 -8.23
CA THR A 349 19.08 -46.78 -7.58
C THR A 349 19.04 -48.24 -7.21
N GLY A 350 17.86 -48.88 -7.21
CA GLY A 350 17.68 -50.27 -6.75
C GLY A 350 17.72 -50.42 -5.22
N LEU A 351 17.84 -49.34 -4.47
CA LEU A 351 17.79 -49.34 -3.01
C LEU A 351 16.32 -49.35 -2.52
N SER A 352 16.08 -49.91 -1.35
CA SER A 352 14.79 -49.73 -0.69
C SER A 352 14.57 -48.25 -0.30
N GLN A 353 13.32 -47.83 -0.14
CA GLN A 353 13.02 -46.45 0.29
C GLN A 353 13.68 -46.10 1.65
N ALA A 354 13.74 -47.08 2.57
CA ALA A 354 14.42 -46.91 3.86
C ALA A 354 15.94 -46.66 3.69
N GLU A 355 16.58 -47.41 2.78
CA GLU A 355 18.00 -47.23 2.47
C GLU A 355 18.27 -45.90 1.78
N VAL A 356 17.35 -45.44 0.89
CA VAL A 356 17.43 -44.11 0.28
C VAL A 356 17.36 -43.02 1.37
N VAL A 357 16.38 -43.06 2.26
CA VAL A 357 16.24 -42.11 3.37
C VAL A 357 17.46 -42.13 4.28
N ALA A 358 17.98 -43.31 4.64
CA ALA A 358 19.17 -43.45 5.47
C ALA A 358 20.41 -42.84 4.79
N ALA A 359 20.62 -43.10 3.50
CA ALA A 359 21.73 -42.55 2.73
C ALA A 359 21.62 -41.00 2.60
N LEU A 360 20.41 -40.48 2.39
CA LEU A 360 20.16 -39.05 2.35
C LEU A 360 20.40 -38.44 3.74
N GLN A 361 19.94 -39.07 4.82
CA GLN A 361 20.13 -38.59 6.17
C GLN A 361 21.60 -38.56 6.62
N GLU A 362 22.37 -39.57 6.17
CA GLU A 362 23.83 -39.62 6.44
C GLU A 362 24.60 -38.52 5.73
N ASN A 363 24.26 -38.22 4.48
CA ASN A 363 25.00 -37.30 3.65
C ASN A 363 24.42 -35.87 3.61
N PHE A 364 23.10 -35.68 3.81
CA PHE A 364 22.33 -34.46 3.71
C PHE A 364 21.32 -34.34 4.87
N PRO A 365 21.79 -34.25 6.12
CA PRO A 365 20.91 -34.38 7.29
C PRO A 365 19.86 -33.26 7.36
N HIS A 366 20.23 -31.99 7.07
CA HIS A 366 19.30 -30.89 7.12
C HIS A 366 18.26 -30.94 6.01
N THR A 367 18.67 -31.26 4.78
CA THR A 367 17.75 -31.42 3.64
C THR A 367 16.76 -32.56 3.88
N THR A 368 17.26 -33.73 4.36
CA THR A 368 16.40 -34.86 4.67
C THR A 368 15.43 -34.55 5.80
N ALA A 369 15.91 -33.84 6.83
CA ALA A 369 15.06 -33.37 7.94
C ALA A 369 13.95 -32.43 7.44
N LEU A 370 14.27 -31.47 6.59
CA LEU A 370 13.26 -30.59 6.00
C LEU A 370 12.22 -31.38 5.21
N LEU A 371 12.64 -32.30 4.36
CA LEU A 371 11.70 -33.15 3.59
C LEU A 371 10.75 -33.95 4.49
N LEU A 372 11.24 -34.41 5.64
CA LEU A 372 10.43 -35.17 6.61
C LEU A 372 9.53 -34.28 7.46
N ALA A 373 9.83 -32.98 7.56
CA ALA A 373 8.99 -32.00 8.25
C ALA A 373 7.80 -31.53 7.40
N ILE A 374 7.80 -31.76 6.09
CA ILE A 374 6.72 -31.34 5.17
C ILE A 374 5.49 -32.27 5.31
N PRO A 375 4.27 -31.70 5.39
CA PRO A 375 3.95 -30.29 5.40
C PRO A 375 4.11 -29.68 6.81
N LEU A 376 4.42 -28.37 6.90
CA LEU A 376 4.59 -27.69 8.18
C LEU A 376 3.30 -27.63 9.02
N SER A 377 2.14 -27.81 8.41
CA SER A 377 0.87 -27.99 9.12
C SER A 377 0.83 -29.24 10.03
N GLU A 378 1.59 -30.28 9.70
CA GLU A 378 1.71 -31.45 10.58
C GLU A 378 2.53 -31.12 11.83
N VAL A 379 3.58 -30.29 11.70
CA VAL A 379 4.31 -29.76 12.86
C VAL A 379 3.35 -29.01 13.79
N THR A 380 2.49 -28.17 13.23
CA THR A 380 1.46 -27.44 14.01
C THR A 380 0.50 -28.40 14.71
N ALA A 381 0.10 -29.49 14.04
CA ALA A 381 -0.80 -30.49 14.62
C ALA A 381 -0.15 -31.27 15.78
N GLU A 382 1.16 -31.44 15.76
CA GLU A 382 1.91 -32.11 16.82
C GLU A 382 2.14 -31.24 18.07
N LEU A 383 2.12 -29.88 17.96
CA LEU A 383 2.45 -28.97 19.06
C LEU A 383 1.65 -29.19 20.34
N PRO A 384 0.30 -29.35 20.32
CA PRO A 384 -0.45 -29.60 21.56
C PRO A 384 -0.02 -30.89 22.27
N GLY A 385 0.27 -31.93 21.51
CA GLY A 385 0.77 -33.20 22.04
C GLY A 385 2.18 -33.07 22.62
N LEU A 386 3.05 -32.31 21.95
CA LEU A 386 4.39 -32.00 22.42
C LEU A 386 4.35 -31.20 23.73
N PHE A 387 3.51 -30.18 23.83
CA PHE A 387 3.35 -29.42 25.07
C PHE A 387 2.88 -30.33 26.21
N ALA A 388 1.82 -31.12 26.01
CA ALA A 388 1.33 -32.06 27.02
C ALA A 388 2.39 -33.10 27.43
N PHE A 389 3.21 -33.56 26.50
CA PHE A 389 4.34 -34.46 26.78
C PHE A 389 5.41 -33.77 27.64
N LEU A 390 5.79 -32.52 27.29
CA LEU A 390 6.80 -31.75 28.04
C LEU A 390 6.29 -31.35 29.43
N GLU A 391 5.03 -30.90 29.56
CA GLU A 391 4.40 -30.59 30.85
C GLU A 391 4.46 -31.79 31.80
N LYS A 392 4.04 -32.96 31.30
CA LYS A 392 4.09 -34.19 32.08
C LYS A 392 5.52 -34.62 32.41
N THR A 393 6.46 -34.46 31.49
CA THR A 393 7.85 -34.94 31.64
C THR A 393 8.66 -34.02 32.58
N LEU A 394 8.38 -32.72 32.54
CA LEU A 394 9.07 -31.70 33.33
C LEU A 394 8.33 -31.36 34.64
N ASP A 395 7.12 -31.91 34.85
CA ASP A 395 6.23 -31.62 35.98
C ASP A 395 5.94 -30.12 36.16
N VAL A 396 5.60 -29.45 35.01
CA VAL A 396 5.27 -28.02 34.96
C VAL A 396 3.93 -27.80 34.26
N SER A 397 3.29 -26.67 34.49
CA SER A 397 2.10 -26.26 33.72
C SER A 397 2.48 -25.68 32.37
N GLU A 398 1.55 -25.64 31.42
CA GLU A 398 1.72 -25.01 30.09
C GLU A 398 2.23 -23.58 30.20
N ALA A 399 1.67 -22.79 31.13
CA ALA A 399 2.08 -21.40 31.36
C ALA A 399 3.54 -21.31 31.85
N GLU A 400 3.96 -22.20 32.73
CA GLU A 400 5.35 -22.28 33.21
C GLU A 400 6.29 -22.75 32.11
N LEU A 401 5.86 -23.73 31.30
CA LEU A 401 6.61 -24.21 30.15
C LEU A 401 6.84 -23.11 29.12
N LEU A 402 5.78 -22.40 28.73
CA LEU A 402 5.88 -21.27 27.78
C LEU A 402 6.73 -20.13 28.33
N ALA A 403 6.61 -19.82 29.63
CA ALA A 403 7.46 -18.82 30.27
C ALA A 403 8.94 -19.25 30.27
N ALA A 404 9.23 -20.51 30.57
CA ALA A 404 10.58 -21.05 30.55
C ALA A 404 11.17 -21.08 29.12
N LEU A 405 10.36 -21.47 28.12
CA LEU A 405 10.75 -21.41 26.71
C LEU A 405 11.05 -19.98 26.28
N SER A 406 10.16 -19.03 26.56
CA SER A 406 10.35 -17.63 26.19
C SER A 406 11.57 -16.98 26.86
N ALA A 407 11.88 -17.40 28.11
CA ALA A 407 13.02 -16.87 28.83
C ALA A 407 14.37 -17.44 28.37
N ASN A 408 14.42 -18.72 28.00
CA ASN A 408 15.67 -19.42 27.69
C ASN A 408 15.89 -19.65 26.18
N PHE A 409 14.81 -19.69 25.39
CA PHE A 409 14.79 -19.99 23.96
C PHE A 409 13.81 -19.05 23.23
N PRO A 410 14.03 -17.70 23.31
CA PRO A 410 13.06 -16.72 22.81
C PRO A 410 12.77 -16.86 21.31
N GLY A 411 13.75 -17.20 20.49
CA GLY A 411 13.57 -17.37 19.06
C GLY A 411 12.71 -18.59 18.74
N LEU A 412 12.99 -19.76 19.34
CA LEU A 412 12.16 -20.96 19.17
C LEU A 412 10.75 -20.75 19.73
N ALA A 413 10.63 -20.09 20.90
CA ALA A 413 9.33 -19.78 21.47
C ALA A 413 8.50 -18.88 20.54
N GLN A 414 9.11 -17.87 19.92
CA GLN A 414 8.48 -17.01 18.93
C GLN A 414 7.99 -17.81 17.72
N SER A 415 8.84 -18.65 17.15
CA SER A 415 8.49 -19.51 16.00
C SER A 415 7.33 -20.46 16.35
N ILE A 416 7.39 -21.14 17.51
CA ILE A 416 6.36 -22.07 17.96
C ILE A 416 5.00 -21.39 18.16
N VAL A 417 4.98 -20.20 18.80
CA VAL A 417 3.73 -19.46 19.06
C VAL A 417 3.08 -18.95 17.77
N ASN A 418 3.87 -18.55 16.79
CA ASN A 418 3.36 -17.97 15.54
C ASN A 418 3.06 -19.02 14.45
N LEU A 419 3.66 -20.21 14.52
CA LEU A 419 3.47 -21.27 13.51
C LEU A 419 1.99 -21.64 13.27
N PRO A 420 1.12 -21.79 14.29
CA PRO A 420 -0.30 -22.05 14.06
C PRO A 420 -1.02 -20.92 13.32
N THR A 421 -0.67 -19.66 13.60
CA THR A 421 -1.24 -18.51 12.89
C THR A 421 -0.87 -18.55 11.42
N LEU A 422 0.38 -18.86 11.12
CA LEU A 422 0.90 -18.96 9.77
C LEU A 422 0.23 -20.11 9.00
N THR A 423 0.33 -21.34 9.50
CA THR A 423 -0.18 -22.54 8.77
C THR A 423 -1.70 -22.53 8.60
N ASN A 424 -2.47 -22.06 9.58
CA ASN A 424 -3.93 -21.96 9.48
C ASN A 424 -4.35 -20.77 8.60
N GLY A 425 -3.56 -19.69 8.58
CA GLY A 425 -3.84 -18.49 7.80
C GLY A 425 -3.44 -18.58 6.33
N TRP A 426 -2.55 -19.49 5.97
CA TRP A 426 -1.97 -19.55 4.62
C TRP A 426 -3.02 -19.64 3.50
N ASN A 427 -3.94 -20.61 3.59
CA ASN A 427 -5.03 -20.81 2.63
C ASN A 427 -6.34 -20.13 3.05
N ASN A 428 -6.36 -19.45 4.18
CA ASN A 428 -7.54 -18.79 4.70
C ASN A 428 -7.16 -17.54 5.51
N VAL A 429 -6.73 -16.49 4.82
CA VAL A 429 -6.45 -15.20 5.47
C VAL A 429 -7.74 -14.70 6.12
N GLN A 430 -7.72 -14.58 7.44
CA GLN A 430 -8.92 -14.21 8.21
C GLN A 430 -9.31 -12.75 7.97
N ASN A 431 -10.62 -12.47 8.03
CA ASN A 431 -11.21 -11.13 7.94
C ASN A 431 -11.10 -10.43 6.57
N ILE A 432 -10.80 -11.12 5.49
CA ILE A 432 -10.83 -10.54 4.13
C ILE A 432 -12.26 -10.57 3.53
N GLY A 433 -13.29 -10.34 4.30
CA GLY A 433 -14.67 -10.39 3.81
C GLY A 433 -14.92 -9.50 2.59
N GLY A 434 -15.08 -10.12 1.41
CA GLY A 434 -15.37 -9.42 0.16
C GLY A 434 -14.19 -8.73 -0.52
N ALA A 435 -12.96 -8.83 0.02
CA ALA A 435 -11.78 -8.25 -0.62
C ALA A 435 -11.47 -8.93 -1.97
N THR A 436 -11.21 -8.10 -2.97
CA THR A 436 -10.87 -8.56 -4.32
C THR A 436 -9.65 -7.80 -4.84
N ARG A 437 -8.91 -8.42 -5.74
CA ARG A 437 -7.92 -7.77 -6.60
C ARG A 437 -8.59 -6.75 -7.51
N PHE A 438 -7.82 -5.93 -8.21
CA PHE A 438 -8.37 -4.91 -9.13
C PHE A 438 -9.14 -5.53 -10.30
N ASP A 439 -8.82 -6.76 -10.68
CA ASP A 439 -9.53 -7.54 -11.69
C ASP A 439 -10.82 -8.24 -11.17
N GLY A 440 -11.13 -8.10 -9.88
CA GLY A 440 -12.27 -8.73 -9.22
C GLY A 440 -12.00 -10.13 -8.65
N THR A 441 -10.79 -10.67 -8.79
CA THR A 441 -10.42 -11.96 -8.21
C THR A 441 -10.43 -11.87 -6.68
N PRO A 442 -11.07 -12.82 -5.95
CA PRO A 442 -11.07 -12.82 -4.50
C PRO A 442 -9.67 -12.95 -3.90
N ILE A 443 -9.39 -12.22 -2.83
CA ILE A 443 -8.17 -12.34 -2.01
C ILE A 443 -8.52 -13.19 -0.79
N LYS A 444 -8.00 -14.41 -0.71
CA LYS A 444 -8.30 -15.37 0.36
C LYS A 444 -7.07 -16.06 0.92
N THR A 445 -5.99 -16.10 0.17
CA THR A 445 -4.76 -16.85 0.49
C THR A 445 -3.57 -15.90 0.52
N VAL A 446 -2.46 -16.31 1.14
CA VAL A 446 -1.20 -15.57 1.11
C VAL A 446 -0.69 -15.37 -0.33
N PRO A 447 -0.73 -16.36 -1.23
CA PRO A 447 -0.43 -16.16 -2.65
C PRO A 447 -1.31 -15.09 -3.34
N ASP A 448 -2.60 -14.97 -2.96
CA ASP A 448 -3.46 -13.90 -3.49
C ASP A 448 -3.03 -12.53 -2.99
N VAL A 449 -2.67 -12.41 -1.70
CA VAL A 449 -2.15 -11.16 -1.10
C VAL A 449 -0.86 -10.74 -1.80
N ARG A 450 0.10 -11.67 -1.98
CA ARG A 450 1.32 -11.41 -2.75
C ARG A 450 0.99 -10.88 -4.15
N THR A 451 0.07 -11.55 -4.86
CA THR A 451 -0.32 -11.17 -6.22
C THR A 451 -1.02 -9.80 -6.25
N TYR A 452 -1.82 -9.47 -5.24
CA TYR A 452 -2.43 -8.15 -5.07
C TYR A 452 -1.36 -7.05 -4.98
N PHE A 453 -0.35 -7.22 -4.15
CA PHE A 453 0.72 -6.22 -4.04
C PHE A 453 1.57 -6.14 -5.31
N SER A 454 2.02 -7.28 -5.84
CA SER A 454 2.94 -7.31 -6.99
C SER A 454 2.31 -6.87 -8.31
N SER A 455 1.05 -7.20 -8.54
CA SER A 455 0.39 -6.99 -9.84
C SER A 455 -0.62 -5.83 -9.85
N ASP A 456 -1.14 -5.43 -8.68
CA ASP A 456 -2.15 -4.38 -8.60
C ASP A 456 -1.57 -3.09 -7.96
N VAL A 457 -0.95 -3.17 -6.77
CA VAL A 457 -0.53 -1.99 -5.99
C VAL A 457 0.75 -1.37 -6.54
N ILE A 458 1.83 -2.14 -6.67
CA ILE A 458 3.13 -1.62 -7.12
C ILE A 458 3.06 -0.98 -8.51
N PRO A 459 2.44 -1.60 -9.54
CA PRO A 459 2.31 -0.96 -10.86
C PRO A 459 1.53 0.36 -10.83
N VAL A 460 0.56 0.51 -9.91
CA VAL A 460 -0.15 1.79 -9.73
C VAL A 460 0.78 2.84 -9.15
N LEU A 461 1.57 2.54 -8.12
CA LEU A 461 2.55 3.47 -7.55
C LEU A 461 3.56 3.92 -8.62
N GLU A 462 4.11 2.99 -9.39
CA GLU A 462 5.07 3.28 -10.47
C GLU A 462 4.46 4.19 -11.55
N THR A 463 3.25 3.88 -12.03
CA THR A 463 2.60 4.62 -13.12
C THR A 463 2.06 5.98 -12.66
N GLN A 464 1.66 6.14 -11.40
CA GLN A 464 1.12 7.39 -10.87
C GLN A 464 2.18 8.34 -10.33
N ARG A 465 3.42 7.90 -10.20
CA ARG A 465 4.53 8.71 -9.69
C ARG A 465 4.66 10.05 -10.39
N GLY A 466 4.69 10.08 -11.73
CA GLY A 466 4.82 11.31 -12.50
C GLY A 466 3.63 12.26 -12.29
N ASN A 467 2.41 11.74 -12.19
CA ASN A 467 1.22 12.53 -11.88
C ASN A 467 1.29 13.12 -10.46
N TYR A 468 1.77 12.32 -9.50
CA TYR A 468 2.00 12.74 -8.11
C TYR A 468 3.06 13.85 -8.02
N GLU A 469 4.22 13.69 -8.66
CA GLU A 469 5.29 14.69 -8.71
C GLU A 469 4.79 16.03 -9.29
N ASN A 470 3.97 16.00 -10.36
CA ASN A 470 3.37 17.19 -10.94
C ASN A 470 2.43 17.92 -9.96
N LEU A 471 1.71 17.19 -9.11
CA LEU A 471 0.82 17.79 -8.10
C LEU A 471 1.62 18.47 -6.98
N VAL A 472 2.69 17.83 -6.51
CA VAL A 472 3.44 18.25 -5.31
C VAL A 472 4.53 19.27 -5.65
N SER A 473 5.01 19.34 -6.92
CA SER A 473 6.25 20.04 -7.32
C SER A 473 6.25 21.55 -7.17
N THR A 474 5.12 22.25 -6.96
CA THR A 474 5.10 23.73 -7.11
C THR A 474 4.42 24.52 -6.01
N SER A 475 3.57 23.98 -5.18
CA SER A 475 2.99 24.61 -3.96
C SER A 475 1.86 23.76 -3.40
N ASN A 476 1.57 23.93 -2.12
CA ASN A 476 0.38 23.37 -1.49
C ASN A 476 -0.86 23.71 -2.31
N ILE A 477 -1.73 22.74 -2.54
CA ILE A 477 -2.99 22.93 -3.28
C ILE A 477 -4.09 23.53 -2.39
N ASP A 478 -3.91 23.51 -1.08
CA ASP A 478 -4.88 23.95 -0.06
C ASP A 478 -5.31 25.43 -0.19
N PHE A 479 -4.47 26.30 -0.76
CA PHE A 479 -4.81 27.70 -1.00
C PHE A 479 -5.84 27.91 -2.12
N ILE A 480 -6.06 26.95 -3.02
CA ILE A 480 -6.94 27.09 -4.20
C ILE A 480 -8.39 27.35 -3.76
N GLY A 481 -8.91 26.56 -2.82
CA GLY A 481 -10.26 26.70 -2.33
C GLY A 481 -10.52 28.08 -1.69
N PRO A 482 -9.73 28.50 -0.69
CA PRO A 482 -9.81 29.85 -0.12
C PRO A 482 -9.64 30.97 -1.15
N LEU A 483 -8.72 30.84 -2.10
CA LEU A 483 -8.50 31.83 -3.14
C LEU A 483 -9.75 32.06 -3.99
N VAL A 484 -10.37 31.00 -4.50
CA VAL A 484 -11.60 31.07 -5.30
C VAL A 484 -12.74 31.65 -4.50
N LEU A 485 -12.87 31.29 -3.22
CA LEU A 485 -13.87 31.85 -2.30
C LEU A 485 -13.67 33.37 -2.10
N ILE A 486 -12.45 33.79 -1.83
CA ILE A 486 -12.11 35.23 -1.65
C ILE A 486 -12.42 36.02 -2.92
N VAL A 487 -12.03 35.51 -4.09
CA VAL A 487 -12.34 36.15 -5.38
C VAL A 487 -13.86 36.28 -5.56
N GLY A 488 -14.62 35.22 -5.28
CA GLY A 488 -16.09 35.26 -5.35
C GLY A 488 -16.70 36.30 -4.42
N ILE A 489 -16.22 36.41 -3.17
CA ILE A 489 -16.66 37.41 -2.19
C ILE A 489 -16.33 38.85 -2.69
N ILE A 490 -15.13 39.06 -3.21
CA ILE A 490 -14.72 40.37 -3.77
C ILE A 490 -15.66 40.75 -4.92
N VAL A 491 -15.99 39.83 -5.81
CA VAL A 491 -16.91 40.07 -6.92
C VAL A 491 -18.32 40.40 -6.42
N ILE A 492 -18.82 39.73 -5.37
CA ILE A 492 -20.12 40.06 -4.73
C ILE A 492 -20.10 41.49 -4.16
N ILE A 493 -19.09 41.81 -3.34
CA ILE A 493 -18.97 43.14 -2.71
C ILE A 493 -18.93 44.21 -3.79
N TYR A 494 -18.13 43.98 -4.83
CA TYR A 494 -18.01 44.90 -5.95
C TYR A 494 -19.34 45.05 -6.73
N GLY A 495 -20.01 43.96 -7.03
CA GLY A 495 -21.33 43.94 -7.68
C GLY A 495 -22.40 44.73 -6.87
N LEU A 496 -22.44 44.50 -5.55
CA LEU A 496 -23.31 45.26 -4.64
C LEU A 496 -23.01 46.75 -4.66
N LEU A 497 -21.74 47.11 -4.65
CA LEU A 497 -21.29 48.49 -4.68
C LEU A 497 -21.70 49.17 -6.00
N MET A 498 -21.58 48.48 -7.12
CA MET A 498 -22.05 48.93 -8.43
C MET A 498 -23.58 49.15 -8.46
N VAL A 499 -24.36 48.22 -7.92
CA VAL A 499 -25.83 48.36 -7.81
C VAL A 499 -26.21 49.56 -6.93
N LEU A 500 -25.57 49.71 -5.77
CA LEU A 500 -25.81 50.82 -4.87
C LEU A 500 -25.47 52.19 -5.50
N LEU A 501 -24.37 52.28 -6.24
CA LEU A 501 -23.98 53.48 -6.96
C LEU A 501 -24.98 53.82 -8.06
N ALA A 502 -25.44 52.81 -8.83
CA ALA A 502 -26.48 52.98 -9.85
C ALA A 502 -27.79 53.50 -9.23
N TRP A 503 -28.22 52.96 -8.08
CA TRP A 503 -29.42 53.35 -7.35
C TRP A 503 -29.32 54.79 -6.75
N ARG A 504 -28.16 55.14 -6.15
CA ARG A 504 -27.95 56.54 -5.65
C ARG A 504 -27.99 57.60 -6.74
N LEU A 505 -27.55 57.26 -7.95
CA LEU A 505 -27.64 58.15 -9.10
C LEU A 505 -29.11 58.35 -9.55
N GLU A 506 -29.94 57.32 -9.40
CA GLU A 506 -31.37 57.35 -9.68
C GLU A 506 -32.14 58.25 -8.72
N SER A 507 -31.87 58.18 -7.40
CA SER A 507 -32.54 58.98 -6.37
C SER A 507 -32.25 60.48 -6.49
N ARG A 508 -31.07 60.88 -6.97
CA ARG A 508 -30.71 62.33 -7.15
C ARG A 508 -31.40 62.94 -8.36
N THR A 509 -31.76 62.18 -9.39
CA THR A 509 -32.43 62.72 -10.57
C THR A 509 -33.95 62.81 -10.43
N SER A 510 -34.56 61.96 -9.63
CA SER A 510 -36.01 62.03 -9.33
C SER A 510 -36.39 63.16 -8.44
N GLY A 511 -35.47 63.75 -7.63
CA GLY A 511 -35.69 64.90 -6.76
C GLY A 511 -35.61 66.24 -7.47
N ALA A 512 -35.15 66.29 -8.74
CA ALA A 512 -34.94 67.59 -9.46
C ALA A 512 -36.13 67.99 -10.33
N ILE A 513 -37.19 67.18 -10.46
CA ILE A 513 -38.40 67.57 -11.17
C ILE A 513 -39.46 68.05 -10.15
N ARG A 514 -39.27 69.21 -9.53
CA ARG A 514 -40.38 69.91 -8.95
C ARG A 514 -41.02 70.77 -10.07
N PRO A 515 -42.30 70.59 -10.33
CA PRO A 515 -42.97 71.51 -11.29
C PRO A 515 -42.97 72.89 -10.66
N SER A 516 -42.51 73.91 -11.43
CA SER A 516 -42.68 75.30 -11.10
C SER A 516 -44.16 75.56 -10.90
N PRO A 517 -44.56 76.24 -9.81
CA PRO A 517 -45.94 76.70 -9.68
C PRO A 517 -46.21 77.73 -10.80
N SER A 518 -47.18 77.39 -11.70
CA SER A 518 -47.71 78.32 -12.65
C SER A 518 -48.37 79.50 -11.90
N LEU A 519 -47.80 80.71 -12.00
CA LEU A 519 -48.47 81.93 -11.65
C LEU A 519 -49.62 82.15 -12.63
N ALA A 520 -50.82 81.85 -12.15
CA ALA A 520 -52.04 82.29 -12.80
C ALA A 520 -52.27 83.80 -12.43
N THR A 521 -52.28 84.66 -13.44
CA THR A 521 -52.92 85.97 -13.42
C THR A 521 -54.06 85.94 -14.39
#